data_f24d3d6b33b1e4e58bd79b6a07685d0c
#
_entry.id   f24d3d6b33b1e4e58bd79b6a07685d0c
#
_cell.length_a   1.000
_cell.length_b   1.000
_cell.length_c   1.000
_cell.angle_alpha   90.00
_cell.angle_beta   90.00
_cell.angle_gamma   90.00
#
_symmetry.space_group_name_H-M   'P 1'
#
loop_
_entity.id
_entity.type
_entity.pdbx_description
1 polymer ?
#
loop_
_entity_poly.entity_id
_entity_poly.type
_entity_poly.pdbx_seq_one_letter_code
_entity_poly.pdbx_strand_id
1 'polypeptide(L)'
;MEAPNRTIVEQMNALPGTDYPATIGGQIETPRGVLFMGDMTDSSQETDWREFERVYGLTGRDGLLKYPIYEAIGNHDIIGDSPIRAHVKRRHGALAYSWDWSDVHLICLDMYPDSGTRAWLAKDLAKIGRTRPLVIFFHYAIEGPYSDFWPQADKEALAQALEGYNVLAIFHGHFHHAGHYAWNGHDVFLPGSPRHASHQFLVVRLSASQLAVGFWDFDTRAWRDAFAKSIQR
;
A
#
# COMPACT_ATOMS: atom_id res chain seq x y z
N MET A 1 4.30 -20.80 4.89
CA MET A 1 4.12 -19.33 4.72
C MET A 1 4.42 -18.49 5.97
N GLU A 2 4.38 -19.04 7.16
CA GLU A 2 4.58 -18.26 8.41
C GLU A 2 5.99 -17.64 8.55
N ALA A 3 7.06 -18.39 8.23
CA ALA A 3 8.43 -17.93 8.47
C ALA A 3 8.79 -16.62 7.73
N PRO A 4 8.54 -16.45 6.42
CA PRO A 4 8.82 -15.18 5.74
C PRO A 4 8.02 -14.00 6.31
N ASN A 5 6.74 -14.21 6.64
CA ASN A 5 5.90 -13.17 7.23
C ASN A 5 6.40 -12.71 8.60
N ARG A 6 6.87 -13.64 9.44
CA ARG A 6 7.52 -13.28 10.72
C ARG A 6 8.80 -12.50 10.52
N THR A 7 9.65 -12.93 9.59
CA THR A 7 10.90 -12.23 9.26
C THR A 7 10.63 -10.79 8.81
N ILE A 8 9.64 -10.56 7.96
CA ILE A 8 9.23 -9.20 7.55
C ILE A 8 8.82 -8.37 8.75
N VAL A 9 7.90 -8.89 9.58
CA VAL A 9 7.39 -8.15 10.74
C VAL A 9 8.50 -7.83 11.75
N GLU A 10 9.39 -8.76 12.02
CA GLU A 10 10.55 -8.54 12.90
C GLU A 10 11.44 -7.41 12.37
N GLN A 11 11.70 -7.38 11.06
CA GLN A 11 12.52 -6.34 10.46
C GLN A 11 11.79 -4.99 10.40
N MET A 12 10.50 -4.95 10.03
CA MET A 12 9.71 -3.72 10.12
C MET A 12 9.76 -3.12 11.52
N ASN A 13 9.67 -3.95 12.56
CA ASN A 13 9.75 -3.52 13.95
C ASN A 13 11.16 -3.03 14.38
N ALA A 14 12.21 -3.50 13.71
CA ALA A 14 13.60 -3.20 14.05
C ALA A 14 14.18 -1.99 13.30
N LEU A 15 13.55 -1.55 12.22
CA LEU A 15 14.06 -0.45 11.38
C LEU A 15 14.03 0.95 12.03
N PRO A 16 13.03 1.34 12.86
CA PRO A 16 13.04 2.67 13.48
C PRO A 16 14.32 2.95 14.26
N GLY A 17 14.89 4.14 14.04
CA GLY A 17 16.17 4.55 14.60
C GLY A 17 17.40 4.14 13.75
N THR A 18 17.22 3.34 12.69
CA THR A 18 18.28 3.06 11.70
C THR A 18 18.27 4.10 10.58
N ASP A 19 19.34 4.15 9.80
CA ASP A 19 19.49 5.12 8.73
C ASP A 19 18.79 4.68 7.43
N TYR A 20 18.19 5.64 6.73
CA TYR A 20 17.83 5.47 5.32
C TYR A 20 19.08 5.34 4.45
N PRO A 21 18.94 4.85 3.18
CA PRO A 21 20.02 4.96 2.20
C PRO A 21 20.56 6.39 2.12
N ALA A 22 21.86 6.55 1.87
CA ALA A 22 22.53 7.85 1.81
C ALA A 22 21.88 8.83 0.81
N THR A 23 21.25 8.32 -0.26
CA THR A 23 20.50 9.10 -1.26
C THR A 23 19.23 9.74 -0.70
N ILE A 24 18.62 9.16 0.33
CA ILE A 24 17.48 9.71 1.05
C ILE A 24 17.98 10.50 2.27
N GLY A 25 18.89 9.92 3.03
CA GLY A 25 19.45 10.46 4.26
C GLY A 25 18.48 10.51 5.44
N GLY A 26 19.01 10.71 6.64
CA GLY A 26 18.27 10.76 7.90
C GLY A 26 17.86 9.39 8.42
N GLN A 27 17.24 9.38 9.59
CA GLN A 27 16.81 8.17 10.29
C GLN A 27 15.35 7.83 10.03
N ILE A 28 15.02 6.55 10.13
CA ILE A 28 13.67 6.03 10.06
C ILE A 28 12.98 6.35 11.39
N GLU A 29 11.93 7.13 11.33
CA GLU A 29 11.06 7.39 12.48
C GLU A 29 10.09 6.21 12.70
N THR A 30 9.41 6.22 13.84
CA THR A 30 8.34 5.24 14.11
C THR A 30 7.24 5.37 13.07
N PRO A 31 6.92 4.31 12.30
CA PRO A 31 5.85 4.35 11.30
C PRO A 31 4.49 4.66 11.91
N ARG A 32 3.70 5.47 11.23
CA ARG A 32 2.29 5.73 11.60
C ARG A 32 1.37 4.55 11.31
N GLY A 33 1.78 3.67 10.40
CA GLY A 33 1.05 2.48 10.00
C GLY A 33 1.68 1.81 8.79
N VAL A 34 1.11 0.70 8.40
CA VAL A 34 1.50 -0.10 7.23
C VAL A 34 0.34 -0.13 6.25
N LEU A 35 0.58 0.26 5.01
CA LEU A 35 -0.35 0.07 3.90
C LEU A 35 -0.13 -1.33 3.33
N PHE A 36 -1.17 -2.16 3.33
CA PHE A 36 -1.12 -3.54 2.86
C PHE A 36 -1.90 -3.65 1.54
N MET A 37 -1.20 -4.04 0.46
CA MET A 37 -1.73 -3.96 -0.91
C MET A 37 -2.58 -5.17 -1.31
N GLY A 38 -3.27 -5.82 -0.36
CA GLY A 38 -4.12 -6.99 -0.62
C GLY A 38 -3.37 -8.32 -0.58
N ASP A 39 -4.11 -9.40 -0.87
CA ASP A 39 -3.63 -10.78 -0.74
C ASP A 39 -3.12 -11.10 0.68
N MET A 40 -3.91 -10.72 1.68
CA MET A 40 -3.67 -11.02 3.09
C MET A 40 -3.81 -12.51 3.38
N THR A 41 -4.61 -13.18 2.56
CA THR A 41 -4.89 -14.62 2.64
C THR A 41 -4.50 -15.33 1.34
N ASP A 42 -4.32 -16.64 1.37
CA ASP A 42 -4.01 -17.44 0.18
C ASP A 42 -5.26 -18.07 -0.44
N SER A 43 -6.24 -18.38 0.39
CA SER A 43 -7.44 -19.14 -0.02
C SER A 43 -8.75 -18.53 0.46
N SER A 44 -8.75 -17.32 0.94
CA SER A 44 -9.93 -16.60 1.45
C SER A 44 -10.62 -17.25 2.64
N GLN A 45 -9.92 -18.13 3.38
CA GLN A 45 -10.53 -18.83 4.50
C GLN A 45 -10.37 -18.02 5.81
N GLU A 46 -11.32 -18.24 6.75
CA GLU A 46 -11.26 -17.63 8.09
C GLU A 46 -9.98 -18.03 8.84
N THR A 47 -9.46 -19.22 8.59
CA THR A 47 -8.20 -19.70 9.17
C THR A 47 -7.01 -18.89 8.69
N ASP A 48 -6.98 -18.51 7.39
CA ASP A 48 -5.93 -17.69 6.81
C ASP A 48 -5.98 -16.27 7.39
N TRP A 49 -7.19 -15.72 7.55
CA TRP A 49 -7.39 -14.42 8.17
C TRP A 49 -6.89 -14.40 9.63
N ARG A 50 -7.22 -15.42 10.41
CA ARG A 50 -6.74 -15.53 11.81
C ARG A 50 -5.22 -15.65 11.88
N GLU A 51 -4.60 -16.33 10.91
CA GLU A 51 -3.16 -16.41 10.83
C GLU A 51 -2.52 -15.06 10.47
N PHE A 52 -3.14 -14.31 9.55
CA PHE A 52 -2.76 -12.94 9.24
C PHE A 52 -2.87 -12.05 10.48
N GLU A 53 -3.99 -12.06 11.19
CA GLU A 53 -4.17 -11.31 12.44
C GLU A 53 -3.13 -11.69 13.50
N ARG A 54 -2.81 -12.98 13.64
CA ARG A 54 -1.84 -13.46 14.63
C ARG A 54 -0.43 -12.95 14.36
N VAL A 55 -0.04 -12.82 13.09
CA VAL A 55 1.29 -12.38 12.69
C VAL A 55 1.37 -10.86 12.59
N TYR A 56 0.50 -10.26 11.81
CA TYR A 56 0.53 -8.82 11.55
C TYR A 56 -0.24 -8.02 12.61
N GLY A 57 -1.31 -8.58 13.17
CA GLY A 57 -2.27 -7.80 13.96
C GLY A 57 -3.01 -6.80 13.07
N LEU A 58 -3.80 -5.94 13.67
CA LEU A 58 -4.59 -4.93 12.96
C LEU A 58 -4.34 -3.52 13.51
N THR A 59 -4.03 -3.43 14.80
CA THR A 59 -3.98 -2.16 15.53
C THR A 59 -2.57 -1.75 15.97
N GLY A 60 -1.59 -2.62 15.72
CA GLY A 60 -0.22 -2.49 16.24
C GLY A 60 -0.06 -2.92 17.71
N ARG A 61 -1.08 -3.58 18.29
CA ARG A 61 -1.08 -4.07 19.69
C ARG A 61 -1.58 -5.50 19.84
N ASP A 62 -2.07 -6.10 18.76
CA ASP A 62 -2.82 -7.37 18.74
C ASP A 62 -2.15 -8.44 17.84
N GLY A 63 -0.96 -8.17 17.33
CA GLY A 63 -0.10 -9.09 16.59
C GLY A 63 1.36 -8.90 16.94
N LEU A 64 2.25 -9.37 16.07
CA LEU A 64 3.69 -9.17 16.22
C LEU A 64 4.16 -7.81 15.67
N LEU A 65 3.45 -7.27 14.68
CA LEU A 65 3.72 -5.94 14.12
C LEU A 65 3.30 -4.85 15.12
N LYS A 66 4.19 -3.87 15.31
CA LYS A 66 3.98 -2.78 16.29
C LYS A 66 3.24 -1.56 15.71
N TYR A 67 2.71 -1.66 14.50
CA TYR A 67 2.07 -0.55 13.78
C TYR A 67 0.69 -0.98 13.29
N PRO A 68 -0.32 -0.06 13.25
CA PRO A 68 -1.62 -0.37 12.68
C PRO A 68 -1.53 -0.65 11.18
N ILE A 69 -2.40 -1.51 10.68
CA ILE A 69 -2.50 -1.86 9.26
C ILE A 69 -3.70 -1.15 8.63
N TYR A 70 -3.54 -0.79 7.37
CA TYR A 70 -4.57 -0.28 6.47
C TYR A 70 -4.51 -1.13 5.21
N GLU A 71 -5.51 -1.98 5.02
CA GLU A 71 -5.48 -3.03 4.00
C GLU A 71 -6.41 -2.77 2.83
N ALA A 72 -5.91 -2.98 1.61
CA ALA A 72 -6.72 -3.21 0.43
C ALA A 72 -7.13 -4.70 0.36
N ILE A 73 -8.14 -5.02 -0.43
CA ILE A 73 -8.49 -6.40 -0.79
C ILE A 73 -7.68 -6.82 -2.02
N GLY A 74 -7.16 -8.05 -2.01
CA GLY A 74 -6.57 -8.71 -3.18
C GLY A 74 -7.46 -9.82 -3.74
N ASN A 75 -7.07 -10.40 -4.87
CA ASN A 75 -7.86 -11.46 -5.51
C ASN A 75 -7.85 -12.78 -4.72
N HIS A 76 -6.79 -13.05 -3.96
CA HIS A 76 -6.74 -14.18 -3.04
C HIS A 76 -7.61 -14.00 -1.79
N ASP A 77 -8.06 -12.78 -1.50
CA ASP A 77 -8.94 -12.48 -0.38
C ASP A 77 -10.42 -12.67 -0.69
N ILE A 78 -10.79 -13.00 -1.95
CA ILE A 78 -12.19 -13.03 -2.40
C ILE A 78 -12.59 -14.32 -3.11
N ILE A 79 -11.85 -15.39 -2.93
CA ILE A 79 -12.16 -16.70 -3.52
C ILE A 79 -13.42 -17.28 -2.86
N GLY A 80 -14.45 -17.55 -3.64
CA GLY A 80 -15.72 -18.11 -3.14
C GLY A 80 -16.45 -17.19 -2.16
N ASP A 81 -17.08 -17.79 -1.15
CA ASP A 81 -17.76 -17.08 -0.04
C ASP A 81 -16.76 -16.58 1.02
N SER A 82 -15.94 -15.63 0.64
CA SER A 82 -14.88 -15.11 1.49
C SER A 82 -15.41 -14.26 2.64
N PRO A 83 -15.03 -14.54 3.90
CA PRO A 83 -15.32 -13.68 5.04
C PRO A 83 -14.45 -12.41 5.08
N ILE A 84 -13.35 -12.34 4.29
CA ILE A 84 -12.34 -11.29 4.39
C ILE A 84 -12.92 -9.90 4.08
N ARG A 85 -13.78 -9.82 3.05
CA ARG A 85 -14.50 -8.57 2.75
C ARG A 85 -15.31 -8.05 3.93
N ALA A 86 -15.92 -8.95 4.70
CA ALA A 86 -16.69 -8.56 5.87
C ALA A 86 -15.79 -8.07 7.01
N HIS A 87 -14.61 -8.67 7.18
CA HIS A 87 -13.61 -8.20 8.13
C HIS A 87 -13.14 -6.78 7.80
N VAL A 88 -12.72 -6.52 6.56
CA VAL A 88 -12.26 -5.20 6.11
C VAL A 88 -13.38 -4.15 6.22
N LYS A 89 -14.59 -4.46 5.75
CA LYS A 89 -15.76 -3.56 5.88
C LYS A 89 -16.09 -3.21 7.32
N ARG A 90 -15.99 -4.17 8.24
CA ARG A 90 -16.23 -3.93 9.67
C ARG A 90 -15.22 -2.97 10.29
N ARG A 91 -13.96 -3.00 9.81
CA ARG A 91 -12.88 -2.12 10.27
C ARG A 91 -12.99 -0.71 9.71
N HIS A 92 -13.24 -0.58 8.41
CA HIS A 92 -13.13 0.70 7.69
C HIS A 92 -14.48 1.26 7.22
N GLY A 93 -15.57 0.52 7.43
CA GLY A 93 -16.92 0.90 6.97
C GLY A 93 -17.20 0.53 5.51
N ALA A 94 -16.19 0.41 4.68
CA ALA A 94 -16.25 0.03 3.27
C ALA A 94 -14.93 -0.64 2.83
N LEU A 95 -14.87 -1.14 1.59
CA LEU A 95 -13.62 -1.64 0.99
C LEU A 95 -12.81 -0.50 0.37
N ALA A 96 -13.49 0.50 -0.22
CA ALA A 96 -12.87 1.77 -0.57
C ALA A 96 -13.08 2.75 0.59
N TYR A 97 -12.02 3.32 1.12
CA TYR A 97 -12.04 4.21 2.27
C TYR A 97 -10.87 5.19 2.25
N SER A 98 -10.98 6.26 3.03
CA SER A 98 -9.93 7.26 3.15
C SER A 98 -9.78 7.75 4.60
N TRP A 99 -8.61 8.28 4.91
CA TRP A 99 -8.31 8.92 6.20
C TRP A 99 -7.18 9.93 6.05
N ASP A 100 -6.94 10.68 7.10
CA ASP A 100 -5.90 11.70 7.12
C ASP A 100 -4.77 11.35 8.08
N TRP A 101 -3.54 11.54 7.61
CA TRP A 101 -2.37 11.66 8.46
C TRP A 101 -1.82 13.08 8.35
N SER A 102 -2.20 13.92 9.33
CA SER A 102 -1.92 15.36 9.31
C SER A 102 -2.51 16.04 8.05
N ASP A 103 -1.69 16.57 7.17
CA ASP A 103 -2.08 17.24 5.93
C ASP A 103 -2.21 16.28 4.73
N VAL A 104 -1.73 15.06 4.86
CA VAL A 104 -1.81 14.06 3.78
C VAL A 104 -3.11 13.28 3.87
N HIS A 105 -3.79 13.15 2.73
CA HIS A 105 -4.98 12.33 2.58
C HIS A 105 -4.62 10.98 1.95
N LEU A 106 -4.95 9.89 2.62
CA LEU A 106 -4.66 8.53 2.20
C LEU A 106 -5.95 7.87 1.71
N ILE A 107 -5.87 7.16 0.60
CA ILE A 107 -7.03 6.58 -0.10
C ILE A 107 -6.75 5.12 -0.45
N CYS A 108 -7.57 4.22 0.08
CA CYS A 108 -7.66 2.83 -0.37
C CYS A 108 -8.74 2.71 -1.44
N LEU A 109 -8.41 2.15 -2.61
CA LEU A 109 -9.34 1.96 -3.72
C LEU A 109 -9.75 0.49 -3.92
N ASP A 110 -9.82 -0.28 -2.82
CA ASP A 110 -10.21 -1.70 -2.87
C ASP A 110 -9.20 -2.55 -3.66
N MET A 111 -9.66 -3.51 -4.40
CA MET A 111 -8.84 -4.35 -5.27
C MET A 111 -8.37 -3.58 -6.51
N TYR A 112 -9.25 -2.81 -7.11
CA TYR A 112 -8.98 -1.82 -8.16
C TYR A 112 -10.15 -0.83 -8.26
N PRO A 113 -9.94 0.38 -8.76
CA PRO A 113 -10.97 1.40 -8.85
C PRO A 113 -11.95 1.15 -10.00
N ASP A 114 -12.91 0.23 -9.80
CA ASP A 114 -14.04 0.02 -10.69
C ASP A 114 -14.96 1.26 -10.77
N SER A 115 -16.03 1.19 -11.55
CA SER A 115 -16.95 2.34 -11.73
C SER A 115 -17.58 2.81 -10.42
N GLY A 116 -17.92 1.88 -9.51
CA GLY A 116 -18.49 2.21 -8.19
C GLY A 116 -17.46 2.87 -7.28
N THR A 117 -16.27 2.33 -7.23
CA THR A 117 -15.13 2.88 -6.46
C THR A 117 -14.73 4.25 -6.98
N ARG A 118 -14.69 4.46 -8.31
CA ARG A 118 -14.40 5.79 -8.89
C ARG A 118 -15.51 6.81 -8.60
N ALA A 119 -16.78 6.40 -8.59
CA ALA A 119 -17.87 7.30 -8.20
C ALA A 119 -17.77 7.72 -6.73
N TRP A 120 -17.32 6.85 -5.85
CA TRP A 120 -16.99 7.17 -4.47
C TRP A 120 -15.77 8.10 -4.40
N LEU A 121 -14.68 7.77 -5.12
CA LEU A 121 -13.46 8.58 -5.17
C LEU A 121 -13.74 10.02 -5.61
N ALA A 122 -14.54 10.22 -6.64
CA ALA A 122 -14.91 11.56 -7.11
C ALA A 122 -15.58 12.41 -6.01
N LYS A 123 -16.43 11.79 -5.19
CA LYS A 123 -17.07 12.47 -4.04
C LYS A 123 -16.07 12.79 -2.93
N ASP A 124 -15.11 11.92 -2.71
CA ASP A 124 -14.08 12.10 -1.70
C ASP A 124 -13.10 13.21 -2.11
N LEU A 125 -12.60 13.16 -3.34
CA LEU A 125 -11.73 14.18 -3.92
C LEU A 125 -12.38 15.57 -3.94
N ALA A 126 -13.68 15.65 -4.20
CA ALA A 126 -14.42 16.93 -4.19
C ALA A 126 -14.43 17.60 -2.81
N LYS A 127 -14.37 16.82 -1.72
CA LYS A 127 -14.35 17.35 -0.34
C LYS A 127 -12.98 17.91 0.04
N ILE A 128 -11.90 17.26 -0.42
CA ILE A 128 -10.53 17.58 0.02
C ILE A 128 -9.86 18.66 -0.83
N GLY A 129 -10.36 18.90 -2.04
CA GLY A 129 -9.80 19.88 -2.98
C GLY A 129 -8.52 19.40 -3.69
N ARG A 130 -8.00 20.23 -4.60
CA ARG A 130 -6.93 19.82 -5.53
C ARG A 130 -5.51 19.94 -4.99
N THR A 131 -5.30 20.78 -3.97
CA THR A 131 -3.98 21.09 -3.45
C THR A 131 -3.51 20.13 -2.37
N ARG A 132 -4.45 19.46 -1.70
CA ARG A 132 -4.13 18.53 -0.61
C ARG A 132 -3.30 17.34 -1.14
N PRO A 133 -2.17 17.00 -0.48
CA PRO A 133 -1.35 15.87 -0.87
C PRO A 133 -2.10 14.54 -0.71
N LEU A 134 -2.06 13.70 -1.75
CA LEU A 134 -2.73 12.40 -1.80
C LEU A 134 -1.72 11.26 -1.85
N VAL A 135 -2.01 10.19 -1.12
CA VAL A 135 -1.39 8.86 -1.29
C VAL A 135 -2.50 7.87 -1.57
N ILE A 136 -2.38 7.13 -2.66
CA ILE A 136 -3.40 6.19 -3.14
C ILE A 136 -2.81 4.78 -3.13
N PHE A 137 -3.62 3.79 -2.73
CA PHE A 137 -3.20 2.40 -2.84
C PHE A 137 -4.38 1.47 -3.15
N PHE A 138 -4.07 0.38 -3.82
CA PHE A 138 -4.99 -0.70 -4.19
C PHE A 138 -4.18 -1.95 -4.58
N HIS A 139 -4.84 -3.02 -5.09
CA HIS A 139 -4.16 -4.28 -5.31
C HIS A 139 -3.65 -4.49 -6.74
N TYR A 140 -4.52 -4.39 -7.77
CA TYR A 140 -4.15 -4.78 -9.13
C TYR A 140 -3.12 -3.86 -9.78
N ALA A 141 -2.20 -4.46 -10.55
CA ALA A 141 -1.18 -3.73 -11.28
C ALA A 141 -1.78 -2.79 -12.34
N ILE A 142 -1.24 -1.56 -12.43
CA ILE A 142 -1.63 -0.61 -13.47
C ILE A 142 -0.94 -0.96 -14.79
N GLU A 143 0.35 -1.21 -14.75
CA GLU A 143 1.19 -1.55 -15.90
C GLU A 143 2.03 -2.80 -15.61
N GLY A 144 2.63 -3.36 -16.66
CA GLY A 144 3.48 -4.54 -16.56
C GLY A 144 2.70 -5.86 -16.55
N PRO A 145 3.33 -6.96 -16.12
CA PRO A 145 2.69 -8.25 -16.00
C PRO A 145 1.45 -8.20 -15.08
N TYR A 146 0.42 -8.97 -15.47
CA TYR A 146 -0.86 -9.03 -14.76
C TYR A 146 -1.65 -7.70 -14.70
N SER A 147 -1.29 -6.72 -15.52
CA SER A 147 -2.05 -5.46 -15.60
C SER A 147 -3.38 -5.60 -16.36
N ASP A 148 -3.62 -6.70 -17.02
CA ASP A 148 -4.85 -7.07 -17.74
C ASP A 148 -5.96 -7.62 -16.83
N PHE A 149 -5.72 -7.73 -15.51
CA PHE A 149 -6.73 -8.14 -14.53
C PHE A 149 -7.87 -7.12 -14.35
N TRP A 150 -7.69 -5.89 -14.83
CA TRP A 150 -8.76 -4.89 -14.88
C TRP A 150 -8.75 -4.12 -16.22
N PRO A 151 -9.94 -3.61 -16.66
CA PRO A 151 -10.08 -3.01 -17.97
C PRO A 151 -9.22 -1.77 -18.19
N GLN A 152 -8.66 -1.64 -19.38
CA GLN A 152 -7.90 -0.44 -19.77
C GLN A 152 -8.73 0.84 -19.65
N ALA A 153 -10.02 0.78 -20.00
CA ALA A 153 -10.95 1.92 -19.84
C ALA A 153 -11.09 2.38 -18.39
N ASP A 154 -10.99 1.46 -17.41
CA ASP A 154 -11.03 1.81 -15.99
C ASP A 154 -9.73 2.50 -15.54
N LYS A 155 -8.57 2.12 -16.10
CA LYS A 155 -7.29 2.81 -15.87
C LYS A 155 -7.31 4.23 -16.42
N GLU A 156 -7.80 4.42 -17.63
CA GLU A 156 -7.96 5.72 -18.25
C GLU A 156 -8.92 6.61 -17.46
N ALA A 157 -10.02 6.03 -16.99
CA ALA A 157 -10.98 6.77 -16.15
C ALA A 157 -10.37 7.13 -14.77
N LEU A 158 -9.50 6.29 -14.19
CA LEU A 158 -8.76 6.65 -12.99
C LEU A 158 -7.80 7.82 -13.27
N ALA A 159 -7.03 7.75 -14.37
CA ALA A 159 -6.13 8.84 -14.74
C ALA A 159 -6.87 10.18 -14.88
N GLN A 160 -8.02 10.18 -15.56
CA GLN A 160 -8.87 11.36 -15.69
C GLN A 160 -9.40 11.86 -14.32
N ALA A 161 -9.80 10.95 -13.43
CA ALA A 161 -10.30 11.32 -12.11
C ALA A 161 -9.22 11.98 -11.23
N LEU A 162 -7.95 11.65 -11.45
CA LEU A 162 -6.81 12.19 -10.69
C LEU A 162 -6.21 13.45 -11.33
N GLU A 163 -6.66 13.84 -12.53
CA GLU A 163 -6.10 15.00 -13.24
C GLU A 163 -6.24 16.29 -12.43
N GLY A 164 -5.10 16.96 -12.23
CA GLY A 164 -5.00 18.22 -11.49
C GLY A 164 -5.10 18.08 -9.97
N TYR A 165 -5.10 16.88 -9.42
CA TYR A 165 -4.94 16.64 -7.99
C TYR A 165 -3.46 16.45 -7.62
N ASN A 166 -3.09 16.79 -6.39
CA ASN A 166 -1.72 16.65 -5.88
C ASN A 166 -1.44 15.21 -5.42
N VAL A 167 -1.36 14.26 -6.36
CA VAL A 167 -1.04 12.86 -6.08
C VAL A 167 0.47 12.71 -5.89
N LEU A 168 0.88 12.41 -4.67
CA LEU A 168 2.30 12.22 -4.31
C LEU A 168 2.83 10.87 -4.76
N ALA A 169 2.03 9.81 -4.54
CA ALA A 169 2.39 8.44 -4.88
C ALA A 169 1.15 7.56 -5.03
N ILE A 170 1.25 6.55 -5.88
CA ILE A 170 0.31 5.43 -5.99
C ILE A 170 1.07 4.16 -5.63
N PHE A 171 0.47 3.29 -4.82
CA PHE A 171 1.02 2.00 -4.45
C PHE A 171 0.08 0.88 -4.90
N HIS A 172 0.63 -0.20 -5.46
CA HIS A 172 -0.15 -1.40 -5.75
C HIS A 172 0.66 -2.69 -5.54
N GLY A 173 -0.04 -3.81 -5.41
CA GLY A 173 0.51 -5.15 -5.23
C GLY A 173 0.43 -6.01 -6.50
N HIS A 174 -0.06 -7.24 -6.31
CA HIS A 174 -0.43 -8.25 -7.31
C HIS A 174 0.72 -8.84 -8.14
N PHE A 175 1.63 -8.03 -8.65
CA PHE A 175 2.73 -8.48 -9.48
C PHE A 175 3.85 -9.18 -8.69
N HIS A 176 3.85 -9.08 -7.35
CA HIS A 176 4.87 -9.67 -6.46
C HIS A 176 6.32 -9.26 -6.76
N HIS A 177 6.51 -8.13 -7.41
CA HIS A 177 7.81 -7.59 -7.75
C HIS A 177 7.97 -6.20 -7.14
N ALA A 178 9.14 -5.92 -6.59
CA ALA A 178 9.42 -4.58 -6.09
C ALA A 178 9.87 -3.68 -7.24
N GLY A 179 9.41 -2.44 -7.26
CA GLY A 179 9.81 -1.51 -8.31
C GLY A 179 9.11 -0.16 -8.24
N HIS A 180 9.53 0.70 -9.17
CA HIS A 180 8.99 2.05 -9.36
C HIS A 180 8.87 2.33 -10.85
N TYR A 181 7.79 3.00 -11.24
CA TYR A 181 7.60 3.52 -12.60
C TYR A 181 6.71 4.77 -12.58
N ALA A 182 6.69 5.51 -13.68
CA ALA A 182 5.79 6.64 -13.85
C ALA A 182 4.56 6.23 -14.69
N TRP A 183 3.36 6.64 -14.24
CA TRP A 183 2.10 6.44 -14.96
C TRP A 183 1.29 7.73 -14.97
N ASN A 184 1.00 8.26 -16.16
CA ASN A 184 0.30 9.55 -16.35
C ASN A 184 0.85 10.69 -15.48
N GLY A 185 2.18 10.74 -15.32
CA GLY A 185 2.87 11.76 -14.51
C GLY A 185 2.87 11.49 -13.00
N HIS A 186 2.29 10.39 -12.54
CA HIS A 186 2.32 9.95 -11.14
C HIS A 186 3.39 8.89 -10.90
N ASP A 187 4.06 8.96 -9.76
CA ASP A 187 4.98 7.91 -9.31
C ASP A 187 4.19 6.73 -8.75
N VAL A 188 4.47 5.55 -9.27
CA VAL A 188 3.83 4.29 -8.89
C VAL A 188 4.88 3.34 -8.32
N PHE A 189 4.59 2.75 -7.15
CA PHE A 189 5.50 1.88 -6.42
C PHE A 189 4.87 0.52 -6.13
N LEU A 190 5.72 -0.52 -6.20
CA LEU A 190 5.38 -1.90 -5.86
C LEU A 190 6.28 -2.36 -4.73
N PRO A 191 5.74 -2.92 -3.64
CA PRO A 191 6.52 -3.31 -2.47
C PRO A 191 7.26 -4.65 -2.58
N GLY A 192 6.92 -5.50 -3.57
CA GLY A 192 7.37 -6.89 -3.57
C GLY A 192 6.39 -7.81 -2.82
N SER A 193 6.87 -8.97 -2.34
CA SER A 193 6.03 -9.98 -1.70
C SER A 193 6.85 -10.86 -0.74
N PRO A 194 6.30 -11.33 0.37
CA PRO A 194 6.96 -12.33 1.22
C PRO A 194 7.03 -13.73 0.60
N ARG A 195 6.27 -13.97 -0.47
CA ARG A 195 6.07 -15.31 -1.08
C ARG A 195 6.93 -15.57 -2.31
N HIS A 196 7.32 -14.53 -3.04
CA HIS A 196 7.97 -14.64 -4.35
C HIS A 196 9.31 -13.93 -4.37
N ALA A 197 10.05 -14.03 -5.48
CA ALA A 197 11.45 -13.64 -5.62
C ALA A 197 11.83 -12.20 -5.22
N SER A 198 10.88 -11.28 -5.17
CA SER A 198 11.13 -9.92 -4.66
C SER A 198 10.77 -9.82 -3.18
N HIS A 199 11.63 -10.37 -2.33
CA HIS A 199 11.49 -10.36 -0.87
C HIS A 199 11.78 -8.97 -0.29
N GLN A 200 10.90 -8.00 -0.62
CA GLN A 200 11.08 -6.60 -0.24
C GLN A 200 9.80 -6.00 0.36
N PHE A 201 10.00 -4.94 1.13
CA PHE A 201 8.95 -3.99 1.49
C PHE A 201 9.47 -2.55 1.37
N LEU A 202 8.56 -1.61 1.28
CA LEU A 202 8.90 -0.20 1.15
C LEU A 202 8.85 0.50 2.51
N VAL A 203 9.82 1.39 2.72
CA VAL A 203 9.81 2.34 3.84
C VAL A 203 9.63 3.73 3.27
N VAL A 204 8.49 4.36 3.56
CA VAL A 204 8.08 5.63 2.96
C VAL A 204 8.17 6.75 3.99
N ARG A 205 8.83 7.84 3.63
CA ARG A 205 8.84 9.08 4.39
C ARG A 205 8.22 10.21 3.58
N LEU A 206 7.23 10.84 4.19
CA LEU A 206 6.62 12.08 3.69
C LEU A 206 6.96 13.22 4.63
N SER A 207 7.85 14.11 4.20
CA SER A 207 8.15 15.37 4.90
C SER A 207 7.41 16.55 4.23
N ALA A 208 7.55 17.76 4.77
CA ALA A 208 6.97 18.95 4.16
C ALA A 208 7.47 19.23 2.73
N SER A 209 8.67 18.74 2.39
CA SER A 209 9.34 19.07 1.13
C SER A 209 9.80 17.85 0.31
N GLN A 210 9.61 16.63 0.82
CA GLN A 210 10.14 15.43 0.16
C GLN A 210 9.23 14.22 0.33
N LEU A 211 9.01 13.49 -0.77
CA LEU A 211 8.64 12.07 -0.77
C LEU A 211 9.93 11.26 -0.91
N ALA A 212 10.17 10.32 -0.01
CA ALA A 212 11.26 9.37 -0.09
C ALA A 212 10.74 7.94 0.11
N VAL A 213 11.24 7.00 -0.70
CA VAL A 213 10.86 5.59 -0.69
C VAL A 213 12.13 4.74 -0.72
N GLY A 214 12.40 4.02 0.36
CA GLY A 214 13.47 3.03 0.43
C GLY A 214 12.92 1.63 0.19
N PHE A 215 13.63 0.82 -0.57
CA PHE A 215 13.31 -0.57 -0.89
C PHE A 215 14.16 -1.49 -0.01
N TRP A 216 13.56 -2.07 1.02
CA TRP A 216 14.25 -2.95 1.96
C TRP A 216 14.08 -4.41 1.56
N ASP A 217 15.20 -5.09 1.33
CA ASP A 217 15.25 -6.53 1.11
C ASP A 217 15.44 -7.25 2.44
N PHE A 218 14.45 -8.06 2.81
CA PHE A 218 14.45 -8.71 4.11
C PHE A 218 15.25 -10.02 4.17
N ASP A 219 15.68 -10.59 3.05
CA ASP A 219 16.59 -11.72 3.02
C ASP A 219 18.03 -11.27 3.31
N THR A 220 18.44 -10.20 2.63
CA THR A 220 19.80 -9.66 2.77
C THR A 220 19.93 -8.62 3.86
N ARG A 221 18.82 -8.14 4.41
CA ARG A 221 18.73 -7.05 5.41
C ARG A 221 19.47 -5.81 4.94
N ALA A 222 19.18 -5.40 3.71
CA ALA A 222 19.84 -4.27 3.07
C ALA A 222 18.88 -3.49 2.17
N TRP A 223 19.20 -2.23 1.95
CA TRP A 223 18.54 -1.41 0.93
C TRP A 223 18.94 -1.88 -0.46
N ARG A 224 17.96 -2.13 -1.33
CA ARG A 224 18.17 -2.49 -2.73
C ARG A 224 18.09 -1.31 -3.65
N ASP A 225 17.19 -0.38 -3.34
CA ASP A 225 16.96 0.81 -4.13
C ASP A 225 16.41 1.93 -3.26
N ALA A 226 16.43 3.14 -3.78
CA ALA A 226 15.92 4.32 -3.12
C ALA A 226 15.44 5.37 -4.13
N PHE A 227 14.27 5.94 -3.86
CA PHE A 227 13.68 7.02 -4.61
C PHE A 227 13.47 8.23 -3.71
N ALA A 228 13.76 9.41 -4.21
CA ALA A 228 13.41 10.65 -3.52
C ALA A 228 13.08 11.75 -4.53
N LYS A 229 12.00 12.49 -4.26
CA LYS A 229 11.64 13.69 -5.03
C LYS A 229 11.23 14.83 -4.11
N SER A 230 11.52 16.06 -4.52
CA SER A 230 10.95 17.24 -3.88
C SER A 230 9.45 17.31 -4.16
N ILE A 231 8.68 17.66 -3.14
CA ILE A 231 7.23 17.86 -3.24
C ILE A 231 6.88 19.25 -2.73
N GLN A 232 5.78 19.80 -3.24
CA GLN A 232 5.15 21.01 -2.70
C GLN A 232 3.89 20.56 -1.93
N ARG A 233 3.70 21.09 -0.75
CA ARG A 233 2.52 20.87 0.10
C ARG A 233 1.76 22.17 0.33
#